data_2e58280c56961f7ba3261e88a16a4c5b
#
_entry.id   2e58280c56961f7ba3261e88a16a4c5b
#
_cell.length_a   1.000
_cell.length_b   1.000
_cell.length_c   1.000
_cell.angle_alpha   90.00
_cell.angle_beta   90.00
_cell.angle_gamma   90.00
#
_symmetry.space_group_name_H-M   'P 1'
#
loop_
_entity.id
_entity.type
_entity.pdbx_description
1 polymer ?
#
loop_
_entity_poly.entity_id
_entity_poly.type
_entity_poly.pdbx_seq_one_letter_code
_entity_poly.pdbx_strand_id
1 'polypeptide(L)'
;MTEAIYAIPDIHGQDALLEDALHRIARDGGKDARIIFLGDLVDRGPNSRAVIDRLMMGQAQGRPWTVLRGNHDQMFVDFLDSGVIQSPHIRSGLSWLHHRLGGAATLASYGLDVSGDVTEWEAARRAVP
;
A
#
# COMPACT_ATOMS: atom_id res chain seq x y z
N MET A 1 15.17 -13.43 27.19
CA MET A 1 14.25 -13.95 26.16
C MET A 1 14.28 -13.05 24.93
N THR A 2 14.48 -13.63 23.80
CA THR A 2 14.47 -12.90 22.53
C THR A 2 13.04 -12.79 22.03
N GLU A 3 12.58 -11.57 21.85
CA GLU A 3 11.29 -11.31 21.24
C GLU A 3 11.40 -11.49 19.72
N ALA A 4 10.51 -12.27 19.13
CA ALA A 4 10.49 -12.45 17.69
C ALA A 4 9.95 -11.21 17.00
N ILE A 5 10.57 -10.83 15.88
CA ILE A 5 10.11 -9.76 15.03
C ILE A 5 9.77 -10.39 13.67
N TYR A 6 8.58 -10.10 13.16
CA TYR A 6 8.12 -10.60 11.87
C TYR A 6 8.27 -9.50 10.83
N ALA A 7 8.66 -9.88 9.62
CA ALA A 7 8.76 -8.95 8.50
C ALA A 7 7.84 -9.42 7.38
N ILE A 8 7.05 -8.51 6.83
CA ILE A 8 6.18 -8.78 5.69
C ILE A 8 6.69 -7.93 4.52
N PRO A 9 7.19 -8.57 3.45
CA PRO A 9 7.62 -7.85 2.26
C PRO A 9 6.43 -7.53 1.34
N ASP A 10 6.70 -6.94 0.21
CA ASP A 10 5.80 -6.47 -0.83
C ASP A 10 4.38 -7.06 -0.78
N ILE A 11 3.40 -6.23 -0.44
CA ILE A 11 2.00 -6.65 -0.31
C ILE A 11 1.23 -6.39 -1.62
N HIS A 12 1.51 -5.27 -2.27
CA HIS A 12 0.92 -4.90 -3.56
C HIS A 12 -0.58 -5.15 -3.65
N GLY A 13 -1.34 -4.58 -2.71
CA GLY A 13 -2.80 -4.62 -2.76
C GLY A 13 -3.44 -5.99 -2.53
N GLN A 14 -2.68 -6.98 -2.06
CA GLN A 14 -3.17 -8.33 -1.81
C GLN A 14 -3.68 -8.45 -0.37
N ASP A 15 -4.83 -7.86 -0.10
CA ASP A 15 -5.38 -7.81 1.25
C ASP A 15 -5.75 -9.19 1.81
N ALA A 16 -6.26 -10.09 0.99
CA ALA A 16 -6.60 -11.44 1.44
C ALA A 16 -5.36 -12.21 1.90
N LEU A 17 -4.24 -12.07 1.16
CA LEU A 17 -2.98 -12.69 1.55
C LEU A 17 -2.40 -12.05 2.80
N LEU A 18 -2.55 -10.73 2.94
CA LEU A 18 -2.13 -10.01 4.14
C LEU A 18 -2.90 -10.51 5.36
N GLU A 19 -4.21 -10.64 5.24
CA GLU A 19 -5.06 -11.14 6.33
C GLU A 19 -4.61 -12.54 6.77
N ASP A 20 -4.35 -13.44 5.81
CA ASP A 20 -3.85 -14.77 6.10
C ASP A 20 -2.50 -14.74 6.82
N ALA A 21 -1.58 -13.89 6.33
CA ALA A 21 -0.26 -13.74 6.97
C ALA A 21 -0.38 -13.24 8.41
N LEU A 22 -1.27 -12.27 8.66
CA LEU A 22 -1.48 -11.75 10.01
C LEU A 22 -2.06 -12.81 10.94
N HIS A 23 -2.98 -13.64 10.45
CA HIS A 23 -3.51 -14.76 11.24
C HIS A 23 -2.43 -15.79 11.58
N ARG A 24 -1.53 -16.10 10.64
CA ARG A 24 -0.42 -17.02 10.88
C ARG A 24 0.56 -16.46 11.92
N ILE A 25 0.87 -15.18 11.83
CA ILE A 25 1.75 -14.52 12.80
C ILE A 25 1.10 -14.51 14.18
N ALA A 26 -0.20 -14.22 14.27
CA ALA A 26 -0.91 -14.23 15.54
C ALA A 26 -0.90 -15.61 16.20
N ARG A 27 -0.98 -16.67 15.41
CA ARG A 27 -0.90 -18.05 15.93
C ARG A 27 0.50 -18.40 16.42
N ASP A 28 1.54 -17.88 15.77
CA ASP A 28 2.93 -18.18 16.11
C ASP A 28 3.46 -17.29 17.24
N GLY A 29 3.20 -15.99 17.19
CA GLY A 29 3.77 -15.00 18.10
C GLY A 29 2.77 -14.23 18.95
N GLY A 30 1.47 -14.55 18.86
CA GLY A 30 0.42 -13.85 19.59
C GLY A 30 -0.11 -12.62 18.87
N LYS A 31 -1.23 -12.09 19.38
CA LYS A 31 -1.90 -10.94 18.76
C LYS A 31 -1.12 -9.64 18.85
N ASP A 32 -0.16 -9.56 19.77
CA ASP A 32 0.68 -8.38 19.98
C ASP A 32 2.09 -8.57 19.42
N ALA A 33 2.25 -9.48 18.45
CA ALA A 33 3.53 -9.72 17.81
C ALA A 33 4.03 -8.44 17.10
N ARG A 34 5.34 -8.20 17.20
CA ARG A 34 5.97 -7.07 16.53
C ARG A 34 6.15 -7.37 15.06
N ILE A 35 5.64 -6.50 14.19
CA ILE A 35 5.68 -6.69 12.74
C ILE A 35 6.27 -5.45 12.08
N ILE A 36 7.16 -5.67 11.12
CA ILE A 36 7.67 -4.62 10.24
C ILE A 36 7.16 -4.91 8.82
N PHE A 37 6.39 -3.99 8.27
CA PHE A 37 5.93 -4.03 6.88
C PHE A 37 6.97 -3.29 6.04
N LEU A 38 7.60 -3.99 5.11
CA LEU A 38 8.78 -3.49 4.40
C LEU A 38 8.47 -2.49 3.28
N GLY A 39 7.22 -2.14 3.09
CA GLY A 39 6.80 -1.21 2.05
C GLY A 39 6.23 -1.92 0.84
N ASP A 40 5.99 -1.14 -0.23
CA ASP A 40 5.30 -1.58 -1.44
C ASP A 40 3.95 -2.22 -1.10
N LEU A 41 3.13 -1.42 -0.41
CA LEU A 41 1.81 -1.83 0.06
C LEU A 41 0.77 -1.79 -1.05
N VAL A 42 0.95 -0.87 -1.99
CA VAL A 42 -0.01 -0.53 -3.03
C VAL A 42 0.46 -1.00 -4.40
N ASP A 43 -0.39 -0.82 -5.39
CA ASP A 43 -0.17 -1.08 -6.81
C ASP A 43 -0.30 -2.57 -7.16
N ARG A 44 -0.75 -2.81 -8.38
CA ARG A 44 -0.95 -4.12 -9.03
C ARG A 44 -2.13 -4.91 -8.50
N GLY A 45 -2.21 -5.17 -7.19
CA GLY A 45 -3.28 -5.98 -6.62
C GLY A 45 -4.60 -5.22 -6.51
N PRO A 46 -5.70 -5.94 -6.28
CA PRO A 46 -7.05 -5.37 -6.38
C PRO A 46 -7.51 -4.55 -5.18
N ASN A 47 -6.85 -4.66 -4.03
CA ASN A 47 -7.36 -4.13 -2.77
C ASN A 47 -6.35 -3.28 -2.00
N SER A 48 -5.67 -2.35 -2.69
CA SER A 48 -4.70 -1.45 -2.05
C SER A 48 -5.34 -0.64 -0.92
N ARG A 49 -6.54 -0.12 -1.12
CA ARG A 49 -7.26 0.61 -0.07
C ARG A 49 -7.46 -0.25 1.17
N ALA A 50 -7.90 -1.49 1.00
CA ALA A 50 -8.13 -2.39 2.13
C ALA A 50 -6.84 -2.68 2.90
N VAL A 51 -5.71 -2.82 2.20
CA VAL A 51 -4.40 -2.99 2.83
C VAL A 51 -4.06 -1.78 3.70
N ILE A 52 -4.16 -0.58 3.15
CA ILE A 52 -3.85 0.65 3.89
C ILE A 52 -4.79 0.80 5.09
N ASP A 53 -6.08 0.61 4.90
CA ASP A 53 -7.07 0.72 5.97
C ASP A 53 -6.78 -0.26 7.09
N ARG A 54 -6.40 -1.50 6.76
CA ARG A 54 -6.06 -2.54 7.74
C ARG A 54 -4.83 -2.16 8.57
N LEU A 55 -3.79 -1.63 7.93
CA LEU A 55 -2.58 -1.21 8.63
C LEU A 55 -2.84 0.02 9.50
N MET A 56 -3.59 0.99 9.01
CA MET A 56 -3.97 2.17 9.79
C MET A 56 -4.80 1.77 11.02
N MET A 57 -5.74 0.86 10.85
CA MET A 57 -6.57 0.36 11.95
C MET A 57 -5.72 -0.34 13.01
N GLY A 58 -4.79 -1.19 12.59
CA GLY A 58 -3.90 -1.90 13.51
C GLY A 58 -3.05 -0.94 14.33
N GLN A 59 -2.47 0.07 13.67
CA GLN A 59 -1.69 1.10 14.39
C GLN A 59 -2.57 1.91 15.35
N ALA A 60 -3.80 2.26 14.93
CA ALA A 60 -4.74 2.99 15.80
C ALA A 60 -5.14 2.17 17.02
N GLN A 61 -5.16 0.84 16.91
CA GLN A 61 -5.43 -0.07 18.01
C GLN A 61 -4.22 -0.31 18.93
N GLY A 62 -3.10 0.34 18.64
CA GLY A 62 -1.88 0.22 19.43
C GLY A 62 -1.04 -1.02 19.14
N ARG A 63 -1.25 -1.70 18.04
CA ARG A 63 -0.42 -2.85 17.67
C ARG A 63 1.00 -2.40 17.36
N PRO A 64 2.03 -3.19 17.75
CA PRO A 64 3.43 -2.83 17.53
C PRO A 64 3.85 -3.07 16.07
N TRP A 65 3.26 -2.34 15.16
CA TRP A 65 3.46 -2.44 13.72
C TRP A 65 4.23 -1.22 13.21
N THR A 66 5.35 -1.47 12.54
CA THR A 66 6.12 -0.45 11.85
C THR A 66 5.90 -0.60 10.35
N VAL A 67 5.51 0.48 9.70
CA VAL A 67 5.25 0.48 8.25
C VAL A 67 6.29 1.34 7.58
N LEU A 68 7.08 0.74 6.69
CA LEU A 68 8.06 1.44 5.89
C LEU A 68 7.44 1.85 4.56
N ARG A 69 8.01 2.87 3.93
CA ARG A 69 7.56 3.37 2.64
C ARG A 69 8.44 2.79 1.54
N GLY A 70 7.85 1.96 0.66
CA GLY A 70 8.54 1.45 -0.52
C GLY A 70 8.44 2.41 -1.71
N ASN A 71 9.05 2.04 -2.84
CA ASN A 71 9.06 2.85 -4.06
C ASN A 71 7.63 3.08 -4.59
N HIS A 72 6.80 2.06 -4.60
CA HIS A 72 5.43 2.16 -5.07
C HIS A 72 4.59 3.08 -4.17
N ASP A 73 4.80 3.02 -2.87
CA ASP A 73 4.11 3.89 -1.92
C ASP A 73 4.51 5.34 -2.15
N GLN A 74 5.79 5.59 -2.41
CA GLN A 74 6.28 6.92 -2.72
C GLN A 74 5.67 7.48 -4.01
N MET A 75 5.53 6.64 -5.04
CA MET A 75 4.89 7.08 -6.28
C MET A 75 3.43 7.47 -6.06
N PHE A 76 2.72 6.72 -5.21
CA PHE A 76 1.34 7.05 -4.85
C PHE A 76 1.27 8.39 -4.10
N VAL A 77 2.14 8.61 -3.13
CA VAL A 77 2.22 9.88 -2.40
C VAL A 77 2.54 11.04 -3.34
N ASP A 78 3.51 10.86 -4.23
CA ASP A 78 3.89 11.88 -5.20
C ASP A 78 2.71 12.25 -6.12
N PHE A 79 1.94 11.26 -6.55
CA PHE A 79 0.74 11.50 -7.33
C PHE A 79 -0.29 12.32 -6.54
N LEU A 80 -0.53 11.96 -5.29
CA LEU A 80 -1.48 12.68 -4.45
C LEU A 80 -1.04 14.12 -4.19
N ASP A 81 0.25 14.35 -4.02
CA ASP A 81 0.79 15.67 -3.72
C ASP A 81 0.77 16.61 -4.94
N SER A 82 1.07 16.10 -6.13
CA SER A 82 1.33 16.97 -7.29
C SER A 82 0.76 16.46 -8.61
N GLY A 83 0.09 15.31 -8.64
CA GLY A 83 -0.44 14.72 -9.86
C GLY A 83 0.60 14.10 -10.77
N VAL A 84 1.84 13.93 -10.30
CA VAL A 84 2.95 13.38 -11.09
C VAL A 84 2.75 11.88 -11.29
N ILE A 85 2.76 11.43 -12.55
CA ILE A 85 2.71 10.03 -12.92
C ILE A 85 4.05 9.53 -13.50
N GLN A 86 4.97 10.44 -13.80
CA GLN A 86 6.33 10.14 -14.23
C GLN A 86 7.27 10.46 -13.07
N SER A 87 7.61 9.43 -12.29
CA SER A 87 8.43 9.62 -11.12
C SER A 87 9.90 9.29 -11.43
N PRO A 88 10.88 10.01 -10.83
CA PRO A 88 12.28 9.64 -10.94
C PRO A 88 12.60 8.28 -10.31
N HIS A 89 11.68 7.74 -9.51
CA HIS A 89 11.80 6.40 -8.94
C HIS A 89 11.44 5.30 -9.95
N ILE A 90 10.94 5.67 -11.14
CA ILE A 90 10.56 4.72 -12.19
C ILE A 90 11.69 4.61 -13.21
N ARG A 91 12.49 3.54 -13.10
CA ARG A 91 13.65 3.33 -13.98
C ARG A 91 13.27 3.00 -15.42
N SER A 92 12.11 2.40 -15.62
CA SER A 92 11.66 1.99 -16.95
C SER A 92 11.17 3.14 -17.83
N GLY A 93 10.97 4.33 -17.26
CA GLY A 93 10.35 5.46 -17.97
C GLY A 93 8.85 5.31 -18.18
N LEU A 94 8.23 4.25 -17.64
CA LEU A 94 6.79 4.05 -17.75
C LEU A 94 6.04 4.95 -16.76
N SER A 95 4.80 5.30 -17.11
CA SER A 95 3.90 5.99 -16.18
C SER A 95 3.56 5.08 -14.99
N TRP A 96 3.38 5.68 -13.82
CA TRP A 96 2.88 4.96 -12.64
C TRP A 96 1.54 4.26 -12.93
N LEU A 97 0.73 4.85 -13.80
CA LEU A 97 -0.56 4.27 -14.19
C LEU A 97 -0.44 3.07 -15.12
N HIS A 98 0.74 2.83 -15.71
CA HIS A 98 0.97 1.69 -16.58
C HIS A 98 0.74 0.37 -15.82
N HIS A 99 0.15 -0.63 -16.49
CA HIS A 99 -0.22 -1.89 -15.81
C HIS A 99 0.95 -2.61 -15.14
N ARG A 100 2.17 -2.44 -15.66
CA ARG A 100 3.38 -3.04 -15.03
C ARG A 100 3.70 -2.42 -13.68
N LEU A 101 3.40 -1.14 -13.48
CA LEU A 101 3.58 -0.47 -12.20
C LEU A 101 2.34 -0.60 -11.32
N GLY A 102 1.16 -0.56 -11.92
CA GLY A 102 -0.08 -0.91 -11.26
C GLY A 102 -0.77 0.18 -10.47
N GLY A 103 -0.42 1.44 -10.69
CA GLY A 103 -1.05 2.56 -9.97
C GLY A 103 -2.54 2.72 -10.27
N ALA A 104 -2.97 2.35 -11.48
CA ALA A 104 -4.38 2.38 -11.83
C ALA A 104 -5.21 1.46 -10.92
N ALA A 105 -4.68 0.30 -10.54
CA ALA A 105 -5.35 -0.61 -9.61
C ALA A 105 -5.51 0.02 -8.22
N THR A 106 -4.51 0.77 -7.77
CA THR A 106 -4.58 1.50 -6.50
C THR A 106 -5.71 2.53 -6.52
N LEU A 107 -5.77 3.35 -7.57
CA LEU A 107 -6.83 4.36 -7.71
C LEU A 107 -8.21 3.70 -7.82
N ALA A 108 -8.32 2.60 -8.56
CA ALA A 108 -9.56 1.84 -8.67
C ALA A 108 -10.04 1.34 -7.30
N SER A 109 -9.14 0.96 -6.40
CA SER A 109 -9.51 0.50 -5.05
C SER A 109 -10.14 1.62 -4.21
N TYR A 110 -9.89 2.87 -4.56
CA TYR A 110 -10.54 4.05 -3.95
C TYR A 110 -11.75 4.55 -4.74
N GLY A 111 -12.21 3.76 -5.71
CA GLY A 111 -13.41 4.08 -6.47
C GLY A 111 -13.18 5.03 -7.65
N LEU A 112 -11.94 5.21 -8.07
CA LEU A 112 -11.57 6.12 -9.16
C LEU A 112 -11.37 5.36 -10.45
N ASP A 113 -11.94 5.88 -11.53
CA ASP A 113 -11.72 5.35 -12.87
C ASP A 113 -10.58 6.13 -13.54
N VAL A 114 -9.57 5.40 -14.02
CA VAL A 114 -8.37 6.00 -14.59
C VAL A 114 -8.39 5.82 -16.11
N SER A 115 -9.26 6.58 -16.78
CA SER A 115 -9.31 6.57 -18.25
C SER A 115 -8.44 7.66 -18.89
N GLY A 116 -7.44 8.15 -18.18
CA GLY A 116 -6.37 8.97 -18.74
C GLY A 116 -6.56 10.48 -18.68
N ASP A 117 -7.47 11.00 -17.89
CA ASP A 117 -7.70 12.43 -17.77
C ASP A 117 -7.11 13.00 -16.47
N VAL A 118 -6.55 14.21 -16.59
CA VAL A 118 -5.85 14.94 -15.51
C VAL A 118 -6.78 15.29 -14.34
N THR A 119 -8.08 15.31 -14.56
CA THR A 119 -9.08 15.63 -13.53
C THR A 119 -9.14 14.59 -12.40
N GLU A 120 -8.63 13.39 -12.63
CA GLU A 120 -8.63 12.32 -11.63
C GLU A 120 -7.76 12.62 -10.41
N TRP A 121 -6.76 13.49 -10.57
CA TRP A 121 -5.88 13.85 -9.46
C TRP A 121 -6.64 14.52 -8.30
N GLU A 122 -7.49 15.49 -8.60
CA GLU A 122 -8.27 16.19 -7.54
C GLU A 122 -9.25 15.23 -6.86
N ALA A 123 -9.89 14.35 -7.64
CA ALA A 123 -10.78 13.33 -7.10
C ALA A 123 -10.01 12.37 -6.19
N ALA A 124 -8.79 11.98 -6.58
CA ALA A 124 -7.94 11.11 -5.77
C ALA A 124 -7.57 11.75 -4.44
N ARG A 125 -7.20 13.01 -4.45
CA ARG A 125 -6.86 13.73 -3.21
C ARG A 125 -8.01 13.78 -2.21
N ARG A 126 -9.25 13.81 -2.71
CA ARG A 126 -10.44 13.80 -1.86
C ARG A 126 -10.80 12.42 -1.35
N ALA A 127 -10.52 11.37 -2.16
CA ALA A 127 -10.90 10.00 -1.84
C ALA A 127 -9.94 9.32 -0.87
N VAL A 128 -8.66 9.72 -0.88
CA VAL A 128 -7.63 9.12 -0.03
C VAL A 128 -7.45 9.96 1.23
N PRO A 129 -7.73 9.38 2.41
CA PRO A 129 -7.61 10.10 3.68
C PRO A 129 -6.17 10.41 4.07
#